data_fcab46bc8da3675214849ddc3d06d3e4
#
_entry.id   fcab46bc8da3675214849ddc3d06d3e4
#
_cell.length_a   1.000
_cell.length_b   1.000
_cell.length_c   1.000
_cell.angle_alpha   90.00
_cell.angle_beta   90.00
_cell.angle_gamma   90.00
#
_symmetry.space_group_name_H-M   'P 1'
#
loop_
_entity.id
_entity.type
_entity.pdbx_description
1 polymer ?
#
loop_
_entity_poly.entity_id
_entity_poly.type
_entity_poly.pdbx_seq_one_letter_code
_entity_poly.pdbx_strand_id
1 'polypeptide(L)'
;VTNSLPIALDLSSAGAGDVQLLGGSVRAITQAVVGGTALRTLALMRADVAFIGTNALTIDHGLSTADAQEAAVKSAMVTNAHTMVVLCDSTKIGNDYLVSFAPLDAIDVVITDEGAPETFVEELRRNDIKVVLARI
;
A
#
# COMPACT_ATOMS: atom_id res chain seq x y z
N VAL A 1 -12.85 -1.34 2.73
CA VAL A 1 -12.79 -0.96 1.31
C VAL A 1 -11.52 -1.51 0.69
N THR A 2 -11.60 -2.05 -0.49
CA THR A 2 -10.43 -2.57 -1.23
C THR A 2 -10.60 -2.35 -2.73
N ASN A 3 -9.48 -2.27 -3.44
CA ASN A 3 -9.44 -2.32 -4.90
C ASN A 3 -8.98 -3.71 -5.44
N SER A 4 -8.73 -4.65 -4.55
CA SER A 4 -8.26 -6.00 -4.92
C SER A 4 -9.41 -6.99 -4.96
N LEU A 5 -9.62 -7.64 -6.11
CA LEU A 5 -10.64 -8.67 -6.25
C LEU A 5 -10.36 -9.88 -5.33
N PRO A 6 -9.13 -10.42 -5.27
CA PRO A 6 -8.83 -11.55 -4.38
C PRO A 6 -9.07 -11.20 -2.90
N ILE A 7 -8.63 -10.03 -2.46
CA ILE A 7 -8.82 -9.61 -1.06
C ILE A 7 -10.31 -9.45 -0.75
N ALA A 8 -11.09 -8.86 -1.66
CA ALA A 8 -12.53 -8.72 -1.46
C ALA A 8 -13.22 -10.07 -1.32
N LEU A 9 -12.83 -11.05 -2.15
CA LEU A 9 -13.36 -12.41 -2.10
C LEU A 9 -13.00 -13.12 -0.78
N ASP A 10 -11.74 -13.04 -0.39
CA ASP A 10 -11.25 -13.68 0.84
C ASP A 10 -11.95 -13.10 2.08
N LEU A 11 -12.00 -11.78 2.19
CA LEU A 11 -12.65 -11.12 3.32
C LEU A 11 -14.16 -11.40 3.40
N SER A 12 -14.85 -11.37 2.26
CA SER A 12 -16.30 -11.65 2.25
C SER A 12 -16.58 -13.13 2.58
N SER A 13 -15.76 -14.05 2.11
CA SER A 13 -15.87 -15.48 2.42
C SER A 13 -15.55 -15.80 3.88
N ALA A 14 -14.66 -15.02 4.49
CA ALA A 14 -14.31 -15.13 5.91
C ALA A 14 -15.33 -14.46 6.85
N GLY A 15 -16.37 -13.83 6.32
CA GLY A 15 -17.38 -13.13 7.13
C GLY A 15 -16.85 -11.87 7.84
N ALA A 16 -15.92 -11.17 7.22
CA ALA A 16 -15.25 -10.00 7.81
C ALA A 16 -16.12 -8.72 7.89
N GLY A 17 -17.44 -8.86 7.85
CA GLY A 17 -18.38 -7.73 7.89
C GLY A 17 -18.60 -7.11 6.52
N ASP A 18 -18.86 -5.82 6.46
CA ASP A 18 -19.10 -5.11 5.21
C ASP A 18 -17.80 -4.94 4.40
N VAL A 19 -17.72 -5.62 3.28
CA VAL A 19 -16.61 -5.52 2.33
C VAL A 19 -17.07 -4.70 1.13
N GLN A 20 -16.43 -3.56 0.91
CA GLN A 20 -16.69 -2.70 -0.25
C GLN A 20 -15.55 -2.84 -1.27
N LEU A 21 -15.89 -3.30 -2.45
CA LEU A 21 -14.98 -3.36 -3.59
C LEU A 21 -15.15 -2.11 -4.45
N LEU A 22 -14.06 -1.41 -4.73
CA LEU A 22 -14.10 -0.26 -5.65
C LEU A 22 -14.48 -0.69 -7.06
N GLY A 23 -15.34 0.09 -7.69
CA GLY A 23 -15.68 -0.08 -9.11
C GLY A 23 -14.65 0.58 -10.02
N GLY A 24 -14.52 0.08 -11.24
CA GLY A 24 -13.60 0.61 -12.25
C GLY A 24 -13.11 -0.46 -13.20
N SER A 25 -11.96 -0.25 -13.82
CA SER A 25 -11.31 -1.21 -14.71
C SER A 25 -10.41 -2.16 -13.93
N VAL A 26 -10.47 -3.44 -14.25
CA VAL A 26 -9.64 -4.46 -13.60
C VAL A 26 -8.39 -4.71 -14.41
N ARG A 27 -7.22 -4.57 -13.79
CA ARG A 27 -5.95 -5.00 -14.40
C ARG A 27 -5.80 -6.52 -14.25
N ALA A 28 -5.68 -7.22 -15.37
CA ALA A 28 -5.63 -8.69 -15.39
C ALA A 28 -4.42 -9.26 -14.60
N ILE A 29 -3.27 -8.59 -14.64
CA ILE A 29 -2.03 -9.05 -14.00
C ILE A 29 -2.14 -9.06 -12.48
N THR A 30 -2.69 -8.00 -11.89
CA THR A 30 -2.78 -7.82 -10.42
C THR A 30 -4.17 -8.06 -9.87
N GLN A 31 -5.18 -8.17 -10.75
CA GLN A 31 -6.59 -8.21 -10.37
C GLN A 31 -7.02 -7.04 -9.48
N ALA A 32 -6.37 -5.92 -9.68
CA ALA A 32 -6.65 -4.67 -8.98
C ALA A 32 -7.53 -3.76 -9.83
N VAL A 33 -8.48 -3.10 -9.18
CA VAL A 33 -9.33 -2.08 -9.80
C VAL A 33 -8.57 -0.77 -9.86
N VAL A 34 -8.60 -0.13 -11.03
CA VAL A 34 -7.97 1.16 -11.30
C VAL A 34 -8.90 2.07 -12.11
N GLY A 35 -8.48 3.30 -12.33
CA GLY A 35 -9.15 4.24 -13.22
C GLY A 35 -10.00 5.30 -12.51
N GLY A 36 -10.59 6.17 -13.31
CA GLY A 36 -11.26 7.38 -12.84
C GLY A 36 -12.46 7.12 -11.91
N THR A 37 -13.21 6.04 -12.12
CA THR A 37 -14.33 5.68 -11.23
C THR A 37 -13.85 5.36 -9.83
N ALA A 38 -12.79 4.55 -9.70
CA ALA A 38 -12.19 4.24 -8.41
C ALA A 38 -11.65 5.49 -7.71
N LEU A 39 -10.96 6.36 -8.46
CA LEU A 39 -10.41 7.62 -7.93
C LEU A 39 -11.51 8.57 -7.41
N ARG A 40 -12.60 8.73 -8.16
CA ARG A 40 -13.73 9.56 -7.73
C ARG A 40 -14.39 9.02 -6.47
N THR A 41 -14.53 7.72 -6.36
CA THR A 41 -15.10 7.09 -5.17
C THR A 41 -14.17 7.29 -3.95
N LEU A 42 -12.88 7.04 -4.11
CA LEU A 42 -11.89 7.25 -3.03
C LEU A 42 -11.82 8.69 -2.55
N ALA A 43 -12.00 9.67 -3.44
CA ALA A 43 -11.99 11.09 -3.07
C ALA A 43 -13.10 11.47 -2.07
N LEU A 44 -14.18 10.68 -2.01
CA LEU A 44 -15.31 10.90 -1.09
C LEU A 44 -15.18 10.11 0.22
N MET A 45 -14.16 9.25 0.32
CA MET A 45 -13.96 8.38 1.49
C MET A 45 -12.95 8.98 2.46
N ARG A 46 -13.08 8.57 3.73
CA ARG A 46 -12.06 8.76 4.77
C ARG A 46 -11.91 7.45 5.51
N ALA A 47 -10.68 6.96 5.61
CA ALA A 47 -10.37 5.74 6.32
C ALA A 47 -9.52 6.01 7.56
N ASP A 48 -9.72 5.25 8.63
CA ASP A 48 -8.87 5.35 9.81
C ASP A 48 -7.49 4.79 9.52
N VAL A 49 -7.43 3.66 8.80
CA VAL A 49 -6.18 2.98 8.45
C VAL A 49 -6.22 2.52 6.99
N ALA A 50 -5.13 2.75 6.27
CA ALA A 50 -4.87 2.13 4.97
C ALA A 50 -3.73 1.12 5.10
N PHE A 51 -3.95 -0.10 4.62
CA PHE A 51 -2.93 -1.13 4.45
C PHE A 51 -2.53 -1.16 2.97
N ILE A 52 -1.29 -0.79 2.67
CA ILE A 52 -0.82 -0.60 1.29
C ILE A 52 0.35 -1.53 1.01
N GLY A 53 0.19 -2.38 -0.02
CA GLY A 53 1.31 -3.10 -0.60
C GLY A 53 2.10 -2.23 -1.56
N THR A 54 3.39 -2.52 -1.74
CA THR A 54 4.26 -1.81 -2.68
C THR A 54 5.14 -2.76 -3.47
N ASN A 55 5.61 -2.32 -4.64
CA ASN A 55 6.66 -3.03 -5.38
C ASN A 55 8.05 -2.67 -4.88
N ALA A 56 8.23 -1.48 -4.32
CA ALA A 56 9.51 -1.01 -3.83
C ALA A 56 9.37 0.05 -2.72
N LEU A 57 10.35 0.08 -1.84
CA LEU A 57 10.50 1.06 -0.77
C LEU A 57 11.96 1.51 -0.69
N THR A 58 12.18 2.81 -0.84
CA THR A 58 13.48 3.47 -0.61
C THR A 58 13.32 4.65 0.33
N ILE A 59 14.43 5.04 0.98
CA ILE A 59 14.42 6.21 1.86
C ILE A 59 14.20 7.50 1.05
N ASP A 60 14.83 7.61 -0.11
CA ASP A 60 14.82 8.85 -0.92
C ASP A 60 13.50 9.06 -1.68
N HIS A 61 12.91 7.98 -2.21
CA HIS A 61 11.73 8.07 -3.09
C HIS A 61 10.45 7.52 -2.46
N GLY A 62 10.52 6.94 -1.26
CA GLY A 62 9.36 6.35 -0.59
C GLY A 62 8.87 5.09 -1.30
N LEU A 63 7.58 5.04 -1.57
CA LEU A 63 6.91 3.89 -2.19
C LEU A 63 6.74 4.08 -3.69
N SER A 64 7.06 3.05 -4.47
CA SER A 64 6.93 3.09 -5.92
C SER A 64 6.37 1.79 -6.51
N THR A 65 5.84 1.91 -7.72
CA THR A 65 5.27 0.82 -8.51
C THR A 65 5.54 1.03 -10.00
N ALA A 66 5.42 -0.02 -10.79
CA ALA A 66 5.67 0.03 -12.23
C ALA A 66 4.54 0.67 -13.03
N ASP A 67 3.31 0.67 -12.51
CA ASP A 67 2.11 1.08 -13.24
C ASP A 67 1.52 2.38 -12.72
N ALA A 68 1.30 3.34 -13.61
CA ALA A 68 0.80 4.67 -13.25
C ALA A 68 -0.66 4.66 -12.76
N GLN A 69 -1.50 3.76 -13.27
CA GLN A 69 -2.89 3.67 -12.83
C GLN A 69 -2.99 3.08 -11.42
N GLU A 70 -2.19 2.07 -11.10
CA GLU A 70 -2.09 1.54 -9.74
C GLU A 70 -1.47 2.56 -8.77
N ALA A 71 -0.46 3.28 -9.21
CA ALA A 71 0.13 4.37 -8.43
C ALA A 71 -0.91 5.43 -8.06
N ALA A 72 -1.76 5.83 -9.01
CA ALA A 72 -2.81 6.82 -8.78
C ALA A 72 -3.82 6.36 -7.71
N VAL A 73 -4.29 5.11 -7.79
CA VAL A 73 -5.22 4.56 -6.80
C VAL A 73 -4.57 4.44 -5.42
N LYS A 74 -3.34 3.94 -5.35
CA LYS A 74 -2.59 3.83 -4.09
C LYS A 74 -2.33 5.21 -3.47
N SER A 75 -1.96 6.19 -4.27
CA SER A 75 -1.80 7.58 -3.81
C SER A 75 -3.10 8.15 -3.22
N ALA A 76 -4.23 7.89 -3.86
CA ALA A 76 -5.54 8.32 -3.35
C ALA A 76 -5.90 7.62 -2.01
N MET A 77 -5.58 6.33 -1.87
CA MET A 77 -5.77 5.60 -0.61
C MET A 77 -4.93 6.20 0.52
N VAL A 78 -3.65 6.48 0.25
CA VAL A 78 -2.74 7.13 1.21
C VAL A 78 -3.26 8.49 1.65
N THR A 79 -3.65 9.33 0.70
CA THR A 79 -4.14 10.69 0.95
C THR A 79 -5.40 10.71 1.81
N ASN A 80 -6.26 9.71 1.68
CA ASN A 80 -7.57 9.66 2.34
C ASN A 80 -7.59 8.78 3.61
N ALA A 81 -6.43 8.31 4.07
CA ALA A 81 -6.30 7.58 5.33
C ALA A 81 -5.65 8.43 6.41
N HIS A 82 -6.07 8.20 7.67
CA HIS A 82 -5.45 8.83 8.83
C HIS A 82 -4.10 8.19 9.17
N THR A 83 -4.07 6.86 9.16
CA THR A 83 -2.85 6.09 9.45
C THR A 83 -2.50 5.21 8.25
N MET A 84 -1.24 5.26 7.85
CA MET A 84 -0.73 4.48 6.73
C MET A 84 0.17 3.35 7.20
N VAL A 85 -0.21 2.12 6.87
CA VAL A 85 0.56 0.90 7.14
C VAL A 85 1.02 0.28 5.82
N VAL A 86 2.32 0.20 5.64
CA VAL A 86 2.94 -0.48 4.49
C VAL A 86 3.17 -1.94 4.82
N LEU A 87 2.74 -2.81 3.91
CA LEU A 87 3.00 -4.25 3.96
C LEU A 87 3.92 -4.63 2.81
N CYS A 88 5.15 -4.98 3.08
CA CYS A 88 6.08 -5.44 2.07
C CYS A 88 7.11 -6.41 2.66
N ASP A 89 7.49 -7.42 1.89
CA ASP A 89 8.60 -8.28 2.26
C ASP A 89 9.94 -7.59 1.99
N SER A 90 11.02 -8.14 2.58
CA SER A 90 12.37 -7.57 2.49
C SER A 90 12.90 -7.45 1.06
N THR A 91 12.38 -8.24 0.11
CA THR A 91 12.81 -8.16 -1.30
C THR A 91 12.41 -6.86 -1.98
N LYS A 92 11.46 -6.11 -1.41
CA LYS A 92 10.99 -4.82 -1.92
C LYS A 92 11.85 -3.65 -1.47
N ILE A 93 12.66 -3.88 -0.44
CA ILE A 93 13.50 -2.83 0.16
C ILE A 93 14.71 -2.54 -0.75
N GLY A 94 14.96 -1.26 -0.99
CA GLY A 94 16.07 -0.78 -1.81
C GLY A 94 15.82 -0.82 -3.32
N ASN A 95 14.69 -1.39 -3.76
CA ASN A 95 14.27 -1.30 -5.16
C ASN A 95 13.55 0.01 -5.42
N ASP A 96 13.59 0.46 -6.67
CA ASP A 96 12.93 1.68 -7.12
C ASP A 96 12.26 1.43 -8.47
N TYR A 97 11.02 1.85 -8.60
CA TYR A 97 10.23 1.67 -9.82
C TYR A 97 9.83 3.02 -10.42
N LEU A 98 9.27 2.99 -11.62
CA LEU A 98 9.04 4.15 -12.45
C LEU A 98 8.18 5.22 -11.81
N VAL A 99 7.16 4.83 -11.03
CA VAL A 99 6.16 5.77 -10.51
C VAL A 99 6.13 5.73 -8.98
N SER A 100 6.55 6.81 -8.33
CA SER A 100 6.35 7.00 -6.89
C SER A 100 4.91 7.36 -6.60
N PHE A 101 4.34 6.81 -5.52
CA PHE A 101 2.95 7.08 -5.15
C PHE A 101 2.77 7.58 -3.71
N ALA A 102 3.80 7.48 -2.88
CA ALA A 102 3.80 8.06 -1.53
C ALA A 102 5.24 8.37 -1.09
N PRO A 103 5.49 9.57 -0.56
CA PRO A 103 6.78 9.90 0.01
C PRO A 103 6.98 9.16 1.34
N LEU A 104 8.23 9.08 1.80
CA LEU A 104 8.56 8.38 3.05
C LEU A 104 7.81 8.96 4.26
N ASP A 105 7.64 10.27 4.32
CA ASP A 105 6.97 10.96 5.43
C ASP A 105 5.46 10.73 5.50
N ALA A 106 4.86 10.12 4.48
CA ALA A 106 3.46 9.69 4.51
C ALA A 106 3.26 8.32 5.22
N ILE A 107 4.33 7.63 5.58
CA ILE A 107 4.29 6.30 6.17
C ILE A 107 4.34 6.38 7.69
N ASP A 108 3.38 5.76 8.37
CA ASP A 108 3.38 5.66 9.84
C ASP A 108 3.99 4.34 10.33
N VAL A 109 3.70 3.25 9.63
CA VAL A 109 4.14 1.90 10.01
C VAL A 109 4.61 1.12 8.78
N VAL A 110 5.71 0.41 8.92
CA VAL A 110 6.17 -0.60 7.95
C VAL A 110 6.14 -1.96 8.64
N ILE A 111 5.44 -2.91 8.05
CA ILE A 111 5.47 -4.31 8.45
C ILE A 111 6.24 -5.08 7.37
N THR A 112 7.35 -5.66 7.75
CA THR A 112 8.22 -6.44 6.87
C THR A 112 8.73 -7.69 7.58
N ASP A 113 9.46 -8.54 6.88
CA ASP A 113 10.06 -9.75 7.47
C ASP A 113 11.46 -9.53 8.05
N GLU A 114 11.96 -10.54 8.76
CA GLU A 114 13.28 -10.51 9.42
C GLU A 114 14.48 -10.46 8.42
N GLY A 115 14.23 -10.61 7.10
CA GLY A 115 15.24 -10.44 6.06
C GLY A 115 15.55 -8.97 5.73
N ALA A 116 14.81 -8.02 6.29
CA ALA A 116 15.07 -6.61 6.08
C ALA A 116 16.44 -6.19 6.62
N PRO A 117 17.27 -5.44 5.86
CA PRO A 117 18.56 -4.97 6.35
C PRO A 117 18.42 -4.12 7.61
N GLU A 118 19.18 -4.44 8.66
CA GLU A 118 19.11 -3.75 9.95
C GLU A 118 19.34 -2.24 9.80
N THR A 119 20.29 -1.84 8.97
CA THR A 119 20.58 -0.44 8.68
C THR A 119 19.41 0.30 8.08
N PHE A 120 18.63 -0.37 7.21
CA PHE A 120 17.42 0.21 6.63
C PHE A 120 16.30 0.35 7.66
N VAL A 121 16.12 -0.66 8.51
CA VAL A 121 15.15 -0.63 9.62
C VAL A 121 15.45 0.52 10.58
N GLU A 122 16.73 0.70 10.94
CA GLU A 122 17.14 1.82 11.78
C GLU A 122 16.88 3.18 11.13
N GLU A 123 17.10 3.29 9.81
CA GLU A 123 16.86 4.53 9.09
C GLU A 123 15.36 4.88 9.00
N LEU A 124 14.49 3.88 8.81
CA LEU A 124 13.04 4.08 8.93
C LEU A 124 12.65 4.59 10.32
N ARG A 125 13.21 4.01 11.38
CA ARG A 125 12.95 4.44 12.76
C ARG A 125 13.44 5.86 13.04
N ARG A 126 14.57 6.28 12.47
CA ARG A 126 15.05 7.67 12.56
C ARG A 126 14.13 8.67 11.85
N ASN A 127 13.32 8.21 10.91
CA ASN A 127 12.29 9.00 10.23
C ASN A 127 10.92 8.87 10.92
N ASP A 128 10.89 8.48 12.20
CA ASP A 128 9.68 8.34 13.01
C ASP A 128 8.69 7.30 12.48
N ILE A 129 9.16 6.33 11.70
CA ILE A 129 8.35 5.23 11.17
C ILE A 129 8.47 4.04 12.11
N LYS A 130 7.34 3.54 12.59
CA LYS A 130 7.30 2.30 13.37
C LYS A 130 7.56 1.10 12.44
N VAL A 131 8.52 0.25 12.81
CA VAL A 131 8.83 -0.97 12.06
C VAL A 131 8.46 -2.21 12.88
N VAL A 132 7.66 -3.06 12.27
CA VAL A 132 7.27 -4.37 12.81
C VAL A 132 7.92 -5.45 11.97
N LEU A 133 8.71 -6.31 12.59
CA LEU A 133 9.33 -7.46 11.94
C LEU A 133 8.46 -8.69 12.17
N ALA A 134 7.91 -9.25 11.11
CA ALA A 134 7.10 -10.44 11.13
C ALA A 134 7.95 -11.68 10.83
N ARG A 135 7.67 -12.76 11.52
CA ARG A 135 8.21 -14.08 11.20
C ARG A 135 7.31 -14.74 10.16
N ILE A 136 7.91 -15.14 9.05
CA ILE A 136 7.24 -15.85 7.95
C ILE A 136 7.97 -17.13 7.60
#